data_3ad902decf72f4e985c5dac32884b66f
#
_entry.id   3ad902decf72f4e985c5dac32884b66f
#
_cell.length_a   1.000
_cell.length_b   1.000
_cell.length_c   1.000
_cell.angle_alpha   90.00
_cell.angle_beta   90.00
_cell.angle_gamma   90.00
#
_symmetry.space_group_name_H-M   'P 1'
#
loop_
_entity.id
_entity.type
_entity.pdbx_description
1 polymer ?
#
loop_
_entity_poly.entity_id
_entity_poly.type
_entity_poly.pdbx_seq_one_letter_code
_entity_poly.pdbx_strand_id
1 'polypeptide(L)'
;MTTPFIRPDVAALLEVANRPGAKRAVDVGLEEARGMLHASRHLFDAPVGDLAVLRAVEGGPCPMRLYDAREERRAGAVIVFYHGGGFVLGDLDTHEPLCAEIARLTDLPVVSVDYALAPERPFPAGPEDAIAAARWVAGNPEALGLQVDGLVLSGDSAGGNFAIVTALALRGERAAVPVKALWPLYPAGNPTRHYPSLDAFGEGYLLSRASMEWFDQCYRPDPKDWRYDPLAKPLEGLPPTLVITAGLDPIRDQGRAFAAACIAAGVETVYQECPGTIHGFLNLRRALPSAQEDLERSVALLKPLLGRAASRP
;
A
#
# COMPACT_ATOMS: atom_id res chain seq x y z
N MET A 1 -5.08 14.18 28.54
CA MET A 1 -5.23 13.87 27.12
C MET A 1 -6.65 13.37 26.92
N THR A 2 -7.37 13.84 25.91
CA THR A 2 -8.70 13.32 25.57
C THR A 2 -8.56 11.90 25.00
N THR A 3 -9.40 10.98 25.43
CA THR A 3 -9.47 9.61 24.86
C THR A 3 -9.72 9.72 23.35
N PRO A 4 -8.93 9.06 22.48
CA PRO A 4 -9.17 9.14 21.06
C PRO A 4 -10.51 8.49 20.70
N PHE A 5 -11.13 8.98 19.64
CA PHE A 5 -12.30 8.34 19.06
C PHE A 5 -11.90 6.99 18.45
N ILE A 6 -12.60 5.92 18.78
CA ILE A 6 -12.43 4.58 18.22
C ILE A 6 -13.79 4.14 17.65
N ARG A 7 -13.81 3.66 16.41
CA ARG A 7 -15.04 3.11 15.80
C ARG A 7 -15.49 1.84 16.56
N PRO A 8 -16.79 1.55 16.64
CA PRO A 8 -17.28 0.38 17.37
C PRO A 8 -16.72 -0.96 16.89
N ASP A 9 -16.60 -1.18 15.58
CA ASP A 9 -16.01 -2.38 14.98
C ASP A 9 -14.52 -2.48 15.27
N VAL A 10 -13.79 -1.38 15.23
CA VAL A 10 -12.38 -1.31 15.60
C VAL A 10 -12.20 -1.63 17.09
N ALA A 11 -13.03 -1.08 17.97
CA ALA A 11 -12.97 -1.37 19.41
C ALA A 11 -13.14 -2.87 19.69
N ALA A 12 -14.12 -3.50 19.04
CA ALA A 12 -14.38 -4.93 19.18
C ALA A 12 -13.16 -5.78 18.70
N LEU A 13 -12.53 -5.41 17.58
CA LEU A 13 -11.31 -6.09 17.10
C LEU A 13 -10.15 -5.91 18.08
N LEU A 14 -9.92 -4.69 18.56
CA LEU A 14 -8.82 -4.39 19.49
C LEU A 14 -8.98 -5.12 20.84
N GLU A 15 -10.21 -5.31 21.31
CA GLU A 15 -10.49 -6.11 22.50
C GLU A 15 -10.01 -7.56 22.31
N VAL A 16 -10.21 -8.14 21.13
CA VAL A 16 -9.73 -9.48 20.80
C VAL A 16 -8.20 -9.50 20.63
N ALA A 17 -7.66 -8.55 19.90
CA ALA A 17 -6.23 -8.49 19.58
C ALA A 17 -5.35 -8.24 20.82
N ASN A 18 -5.87 -7.51 21.81
CA ASN A 18 -5.14 -7.17 23.04
C ASN A 18 -5.42 -8.11 24.22
N ARG A 19 -6.06 -9.27 24.00
CA ARG A 19 -6.30 -10.25 25.07
C ARG A 19 -5.00 -10.75 25.67
N PRO A 20 -4.94 -11.02 26.99
CA PRO A 20 -3.79 -11.66 27.60
C PRO A 20 -3.44 -12.97 26.87
N GLY A 21 -2.18 -13.12 26.47
CA GLY A 21 -1.70 -14.29 25.72
C GLY A 21 -1.95 -14.25 24.20
N ALA A 22 -2.51 -13.17 23.66
CA ALA A 22 -2.58 -12.98 22.21
C ALA A 22 -1.15 -12.88 21.64
N LYS A 23 -0.85 -13.72 20.64
CA LYS A 23 0.46 -13.71 19.97
C LYS A 23 0.52 -12.58 18.94
N ARG A 24 1.61 -11.85 18.91
CA ARG A 24 1.93 -10.86 17.87
C ARG A 24 3.00 -11.43 16.94
N ALA A 25 3.10 -10.92 15.74
CA ALA A 25 4.13 -11.36 14.78
C ALA A 25 5.56 -11.28 15.37
N VAL A 26 5.85 -10.26 16.18
CA VAL A 26 7.14 -10.04 16.82
C VAL A 26 7.45 -11.06 17.94
N ASP A 27 6.44 -11.69 18.50
CA ASP A 27 6.58 -12.66 19.62
C ASP A 27 6.84 -14.09 19.12
N VAL A 28 6.83 -14.32 17.80
CA VAL A 28 6.98 -15.63 17.17
C VAL A 28 8.10 -15.62 16.11
N GLY A 29 8.46 -16.78 15.59
CA GLY A 29 9.42 -16.86 14.50
C GLY A 29 8.84 -16.37 13.18
N LEU A 30 9.71 -16.02 12.22
CA LEU A 30 9.34 -15.46 10.91
C LEU A 30 8.32 -16.31 10.16
N GLU A 31 8.51 -17.62 10.09
CA GLU A 31 7.60 -18.53 9.40
C GLU A 31 6.21 -18.55 10.06
N GLU A 32 6.13 -18.60 11.39
CA GLU A 32 4.87 -18.53 12.12
C GLU A 32 4.19 -17.16 11.91
N ALA A 33 4.94 -16.07 11.90
CA ALA A 33 4.41 -14.73 11.65
C ALA A 33 3.79 -14.61 10.24
N ARG A 34 4.45 -15.16 9.22
CA ARG A 34 3.92 -15.23 7.84
C ARG A 34 2.66 -16.09 7.79
N GLY A 35 2.67 -17.26 8.45
CA GLY A 35 1.50 -18.13 8.57
C GLY A 35 0.30 -17.46 9.26
N MET A 36 0.55 -16.66 10.31
CA MET A 36 -0.49 -15.87 10.97
C MET A 36 -1.14 -14.84 10.02
N LEU A 37 -0.34 -14.15 9.21
CA LEU A 37 -0.86 -13.20 8.23
C LEU A 37 -1.69 -13.92 7.16
N HIS A 38 -1.24 -15.05 6.64
CA HIS A 38 -2.03 -15.88 5.73
C HIS A 38 -3.37 -16.33 6.33
N ALA A 39 -3.36 -16.78 7.57
CA ALA A 39 -4.59 -17.19 8.26
C ALA A 39 -5.55 -16.00 8.48
N SER A 40 -5.01 -14.80 8.75
CA SER A 40 -5.79 -13.59 9.01
C SER A 40 -6.66 -13.20 7.82
N ARG A 41 -6.21 -13.39 6.60
CA ARG A 41 -6.94 -13.11 5.35
C ARG A 41 -8.32 -13.77 5.34
N HIS A 42 -8.40 -15.04 5.72
CA HIS A 42 -9.66 -15.79 5.71
C HIS A 42 -10.58 -15.45 6.88
N LEU A 43 -10.02 -14.97 7.98
CA LEU A 43 -10.75 -14.66 9.20
C LEU A 43 -11.28 -13.21 9.20
N PHE A 44 -10.50 -12.27 8.71
CA PHE A 44 -10.72 -10.85 8.93
C PHE A 44 -10.97 -10.04 7.65
N ASP A 45 -10.55 -10.51 6.46
CA ASP A 45 -10.84 -9.80 5.23
C ASP A 45 -12.09 -10.35 4.50
N ALA A 46 -12.63 -9.54 3.61
CA ALA A 46 -13.75 -9.89 2.75
C ALA A 46 -13.32 -11.00 1.74
N PRO A 47 -14.26 -11.78 1.20
CA PRO A 47 -13.94 -12.77 0.16
C PRO A 47 -13.47 -12.07 -1.13
N VAL A 48 -12.66 -12.77 -1.91
CA VAL A 48 -12.15 -12.26 -3.21
C VAL A 48 -13.28 -11.87 -4.18
N GLY A 49 -14.37 -12.65 -4.20
CA GLY A 49 -15.48 -12.43 -5.14
C GLY A 49 -15.10 -12.74 -6.60
N ASP A 50 -16.06 -12.54 -7.51
CA ASP A 50 -15.86 -12.84 -8.91
C ASP A 50 -15.09 -11.75 -9.65
N LEU A 51 -14.21 -12.16 -10.55
CA LEU A 51 -13.44 -11.32 -11.47
C LEU A 51 -13.49 -11.94 -12.86
N ALA A 52 -13.47 -11.12 -13.91
CA ALA A 52 -13.33 -11.60 -15.28
C ALA A 52 -11.93 -12.22 -15.52
N VAL A 53 -10.91 -11.71 -14.84
CA VAL A 53 -9.54 -12.26 -14.87
C VAL A 53 -8.93 -12.26 -13.49
N LEU A 54 -8.43 -13.43 -13.10
CA LEU A 54 -7.55 -13.63 -11.94
C LEU A 54 -6.49 -14.67 -12.36
N ARG A 55 -5.27 -14.23 -12.59
CA ARG A 55 -4.19 -15.13 -13.05
C ARG A 55 -2.81 -14.63 -12.70
N ALA A 56 -1.85 -15.54 -12.64
CA ALA A 56 -0.44 -15.18 -12.63
C ALA A 56 -0.04 -14.44 -13.92
N VAL A 57 0.98 -13.59 -13.81
CA VAL A 57 1.57 -12.85 -14.93
C VAL A 57 2.97 -13.40 -15.18
N GLU A 58 3.18 -13.92 -16.36
CA GLU A 58 4.46 -14.54 -16.77
C GLU A 58 5.44 -13.52 -17.34
N GLY A 59 6.74 -13.81 -17.23
CA GLY A 59 7.81 -13.03 -17.88
C GLY A 59 8.14 -11.70 -17.19
N GLY A 60 7.58 -11.41 -16.02
CA GLY A 60 7.92 -10.24 -15.23
C GLY A 60 9.24 -10.40 -14.44
N PRO A 61 9.76 -9.33 -13.85
CA PRO A 61 11.01 -9.34 -13.09
C PRO A 61 10.90 -10.08 -11.75
N CYS A 62 9.70 -10.24 -11.22
CA CYS A 62 9.34 -11.00 -10.05
C CYS A 62 7.93 -11.60 -10.24
N PRO A 63 7.44 -12.49 -9.38
CA PRO A 63 6.07 -13.00 -9.48
C PRO A 63 5.06 -11.86 -9.39
N MET A 64 4.03 -11.91 -10.23
CA MET A 64 2.95 -10.92 -10.23
C MET A 64 1.61 -11.61 -10.51
N ARG A 65 0.52 -10.94 -10.10
CA ARG A 65 -0.83 -11.43 -10.35
C ARG A 65 -1.72 -10.31 -10.88
N LEU A 66 -2.49 -10.63 -11.93
CA LEU A 66 -3.44 -9.72 -12.57
C LEU A 66 -4.85 -9.99 -12.04
N TYR A 67 -5.51 -8.91 -11.64
CA TYR A 67 -6.91 -8.84 -11.24
C TYR A 67 -7.62 -7.87 -12.19
N ASP A 68 -8.66 -8.31 -12.89
CA ASP A 68 -9.46 -7.46 -13.76
C ASP A 68 -10.94 -7.84 -13.65
N ALA A 69 -11.76 -6.90 -13.23
CA ALA A 69 -13.20 -7.11 -13.11
C ALA A 69 -13.96 -6.85 -14.43
N ARG A 70 -13.31 -6.25 -15.43
CA ARG A 70 -13.94 -5.84 -16.69
C ARG A 70 -14.06 -7.01 -17.66
N GLU A 71 -15.23 -7.18 -18.24
CA GLU A 71 -15.43 -8.12 -19.34
C GLU A 71 -14.83 -7.58 -20.66
N GLU A 72 -15.01 -6.28 -20.91
CA GLU A 72 -14.43 -5.59 -22.07
C GLU A 72 -13.13 -4.87 -21.67
N ARG A 73 -12.00 -5.30 -22.24
CA ARG A 73 -10.68 -4.75 -21.95
C ARG A 73 -10.30 -3.66 -22.94
N ARG A 74 -10.61 -2.43 -22.60
CA ARG A 74 -10.16 -1.24 -23.37
C ARG A 74 -8.76 -0.82 -22.89
N ALA A 75 -8.03 -0.10 -23.75
CA ALA A 75 -6.80 0.58 -23.34
C ALA A 75 -7.09 1.51 -22.15
N GLY A 76 -6.19 1.50 -21.18
CA GLY A 76 -6.40 2.29 -19.97
C GLY A 76 -5.23 2.20 -18.98
N ALA A 77 -5.41 2.88 -17.86
CA ALA A 77 -4.45 2.80 -16.77
C ALA A 77 -4.50 1.42 -16.09
N VAL A 78 -3.33 1.01 -15.57
CA VAL A 78 -3.17 -0.18 -14.75
C VAL A 78 -2.70 0.24 -13.37
N ILE A 79 -3.31 -0.29 -12.32
CA ILE A 79 -2.84 -0.12 -10.96
C ILE A 79 -1.72 -1.13 -10.72
N VAL A 80 -0.51 -0.65 -10.42
CA VAL A 80 0.59 -1.49 -9.91
C VAL A 80 0.52 -1.42 -8.39
N PHE A 81 0.20 -2.54 -7.76
CA PHE A 81 -0.04 -2.62 -6.33
C PHE A 81 1.08 -3.36 -5.60
N TYR A 82 1.60 -2.75 -4.56
CA TYR A 82 2.61 -3.31 -3.67
C TYR A 82 1.96 -3.60 -2.31
N HIS A 83 2.03 -4.85 -1.87
CA HIS A 83 1.43 -5.27 -0.61
C HIS A 83 2.15 -4.72 0.61
N GLY A 84 1.44 -4.62 1.75
CA GLY A 84 2.00 -4.30 3.06
C GLY A 84 2.68 -5.48 3.72
N GLY A 85 3.15 -5.27 4.97
CA GLY A 85 3.78 -6.32 5.77
C GLY A 85 5.18 -5.97 6.27
N GLY A 86 5.52 -4.68 6.41
CA GLY A 86 6.78 -4.22 7.00
C GLY A 86 8.02 -4.68 6.23
N PHE A 87 7.92 -4.91 4.91
CA PHE A 87 8.99 -5.42 4.04
C PHE A 87 9.43 -6.87 4.35
N VAL A 88 8.74 -7.56 5.25
CA VAL A 88 9.10 -8.87 5.83
C VAL A 88 7.99 -9.91 5.64
N LEU A 89 6.75 -9.46 5.72
CA LEU A 89 5.53 -10.26 5.63
C LEU A 89 4.75 -9.88 4.37
N GLY A 90 3.73 -10.69 4.07
CA GLY A 90 2.82 -10.45 2.96
C GLY A 90 3.28 -11.12 1.67
N ASP A 91 2.35 -11.26 0.76
CA ASP A 91 2.51 -11.83 -0.59
C ASP A 91 1.25 -11.58 -1.43
N LEU A 92 1.20 -12.19 -2.63
CA LEU A 92 0.07 -12.09 -3.54
C LEU A 92 -1.24 -12.63 -2.94
N ASP A 93 -1.15 -13.65 -2.08
CA ASP A 93 -2.33 -14.30 -1.51
C ASP A 93 -2.91 -13.51 -0.35
N THR A 94 -2.07 -12.93 0.48
CA THR A 94 -2.51 -12.16 1.66
C THR A 94 -3.27 -10.90 1.29
N HIS A 95 -2.99 -10.31 0.12
CA HIS A 95 -3.62 -9.08 -0.36
C HIS A 95 -4.59 -9.31 -1.54
N GLU A 96 -4.84 -10.57 -1.91
CA GLU A 96 -5.75 -10.92 -3.02
C GLU A 96 -7.15 -10.31 -2.85
N PRO A 97 -7.81 -10.38 -1.67
CA PRO A 97 -9.14 -9.80 -1.50
C PRO A 97 -9.16 -8.28 -1.69
N LEU A 98 -8.13 -7.58 -1.21
CA LEU A 98 -8.02 -6.13 -1.37
C LEU A 98 -7.77 -5.74 -2.83
N CYS A 99 -6.85 -6.42 -3.52
CA CYS A 99 -6.56 -6.18 -4.95
C CYS A 99 -7.79 -6.42 -5.82
N ALA A 100 -8.55 -7.50 -5.55
CA ALA A 100 -9.78 -7.81 -6.24
C ALA A 100 -10.84 -6.72 -6.06
N GLU A 101 -11.00 -6.22 -4.84
CA GLU A 101 -11.95 -5.16 -4.55
C GLU A 101 -11.53 -3.82 -5.16
N ILE A 102 -10.25 -3.48 -5.12
CA ILE A 102 -9.72 -2.31 -5.82
C ILE A 102 -10.03 -2.40 -7.32
N ALA A 103 -9.82 -3.56 -7.95
CA ALA A 103 -10.13 -3.74 -9.37
C ALA A 103 -11.63 -3.50 -9.67
N ARG A 104 -12.55 -4.02 -8.84
CA ARG A 104 -13.99 -3.80 -8.98
C ARG A 104 -14.40 -2.34 -8.81
N LEU A 105 -13.93 -1.70 -7.74
CA LEU A 105 -14.34 -0.34 -7.39
C LEU A 105 -13.77 0.72 -8.34
N THR A 106 -12.56 0.49 -8.85
CA THR A 106 -11.89 1.46 -9.75
C THR A 106 -12.28 1.27 -11.20
N ASP A 107 -12.76 0.08 -11.60
CA ASP A 107 -12.89 -0.36 -12.99
C ASP A 107 -11.54 -0.33 -13.75
N LEU A 108 -10.45 -0.59 -13.03
CA LEU A 108 -9.09 -0.67 -13.56
C LEU A 108 -8.48 -2.02 -13.23
N PRO A 109 -7.66 -2.60 -14.11
CA PRO A 109 -6.89 -3.79 -13.77
C PRO A 109 -5.85 -3.48 -12.70
N VAL A 110 -5.64 -4.43 -11.80
CA VAL A 110 -4.60 -4.38 -10.77
C VAL A 110 -3.55 -5.43 -11.06
N VAL A 111 -2.28 -5.05 -11.11
CA VAL A 111 -1.13 -5.95 -11.12
C VAL A 111 -0.49 -5.88 -9.74
N SER A 112 -0.71 -6.92 -8.92
CA SER A 112 -0.06 -7.07 -7.62
C SER A 112 1.33 -7.67 -7.80
N VAL A 113 2.30 -7.14 -7.06
CA VAL A 113 3.73 -7.44 -7.19
C VAL A 113 4.22 -8.18 -5.96
N ASP A 114 4.80 -9.36 -6.14
CA ASP A 114 5.47 -10.17 -5.11
C ASP A 114 6.96 -9.82 -5.08
N TYR A 115 7.25 -8.69 -4.48
CA TYR A 115 8.61 -8.16 -4.36
C TYR A 115 9.42 -8.90 -3.31
N ALA A 116 10.75 -8.77 -3.38
CA ALA A 116 11.67 -9.40 -2.44
C ALA A 116 11.42 -9.01 -0.98
N LEU A 117 11.28 -10.02 -0.12
CA LEU A 117 11.09 -9.86 1.31
C LEU A 117 12.39 -10.06 2.09
N ALA A 118 12.52 -9.33 3.19
CA ALA A 118 13.53 -9.54 4.20
C ALA A 118 13.08 -10.63 5.19
N PRO A 119 14.01 -11.29 5.88
CA PRO A 119 15.46 -11.10 5.85
C PRO A 119 16.19 -11.83 4.72
N GLU A 120 15.49 -12.62 3.89
CA GLU A 120 16.10 -13.43 2.82
C GLU A 120 16.75 -12.56 1.74
N ARG A 121 16.05 -11.50 1.36
CA ARG A 121 16.52 -10.48 0.42
C ARG A 121 16.30 -9.10 1.03
N PRO A 122 17.22 -8.64 1.91
CA PRO A 122 17.03 -7.39 2.64
C PRO A 122 17.14 -6.17 1.70
N PHE A 123 16.96 -4.97 2.26
CA PHE A 123 17.17 -3.72 1.54
C PHE A 123 18.50 -3.74 0.76
N PRO A 124 18.53 -3.27 -0.52
CA PRO A 124 17.46 -2.59 -1.25
C PRO A 124 16.68 -3.50 -2.24
N ALA A 125 16.68 -4.82 -2.08
CA ALA A 125 16.08 -5.73 -3.07
C ALA A 125 14.59 -5.45 -3.33
N GLY A 126 13.79 -5.20 -2.26
CA GLY A 126 12.36 -4.91 -2.39
C GLY A 126 12.04 -3.69 -3.27
N PRO A 127 12.62 -2.49 -3.00
CA PRO A 127 12.37 -1.33 -3.85
C PRO A 127 12.92 -1.49 -5.28
N GLU A 128 13.98 -2.27 -5.49
CA GLU A 128 14.49 -2.57 -6.83
C GLU A 128 13.50 -3.43 -7.62
N ASP A 129 12.95 -4.49 -7.01
CA ASP A 129 11.91 -5.31 -7.62
C ASP A 129 10.64 -4.47 -7.91
N ALA A 130 10.22 -3.60 -6.97
CA ALA A 130 9.06 -2.73 -7.15
C ALA A 130 9.20 -1.78 -8.35
N ILE A 131 10.35 -1.13 -8.49
CA ILE A 131 10.65 -0.25 -9.61
C ILE A 131 10.73 -1.03 -10.93
N ALA A 132 11.37 -2.20 -10.92
CA ALA A 132 11.48 -3.06 -12.09
C ALA A 132 10.12 -3.56 -12.57
N ALA A 133 9.23 -3.96 -11.65
CA ALA A 133 7.88 -4.39 -11.96
C ALA A 133 7.06 -3.27 -12.63
N ALA A 134 7.10 -2.06 -12.09
CA ALA A 134 6.40 -0.92 -12.70
C ALA A 134 6.93 -0.57 -14.09
N ARG A 135 8.26 -0.61 -14.30
CA ARG A 135 8.87 -0.42 -15.63
C ARG A 135 8.40 -1.48 -16.61
N TRP A 136 8.36 -2.73 -16.17
CA TRP A 136 7.92 -3.84 -17.00
C TRP A 136 6.43 -3.68 -17.39
N VAL A 137 5.55 -3.35 -16.46
CA VAL A 137 4.13 -3.06 -16.74
C VAL A 137 4.00 -1.87 -17.70
N ALA A 138 4.78 -0.78 -17.47
CA ALA A 138 4.79 0.40 -18.34
C ALA A 138 5.23 0.08 -19.78
N GLY A 139 6.08 -0.92 -19.95
CA GLY A 139 6.51 -1.43 -21.27
C GLY A 139 5.40 -2.13 -22.06
N ASN A 140 4.20 -2.27 -21.47
CA ASN A 140 3.04 -2.89 -22.10
C ASN A 140 3.33 -4.30 -22.66
N PRO A 141 3.86 -5.23 -21.84
CA PRO A 141 4.24 -6.55 -22.32
C PRO A 141 3.01 -7.35 -22.76
N GLU A 142 3.17 -8.11 -23.84
CA GLU A 142 2.11 -8.96 -24.41
C GLU A 142 1.50 -9.93 -23.37
N ALA A 143 2.32 -10.39 -22.42
CA ALA A 143 1.91 -11.28 -21.32
C ALA A 143 0.81 -10.70 -20.43
N LEU A 144 0.64 -9.37 -20.36
CA LEU A 144 -0.49 -8.74 -19.65
C LEU A 144 -1.82 -8.96 -20.36
N GLY A 145 -1.83 -9.11 -21.68
CA GLY A 145 -3.07 -9.20 -22.48
C GLY A 145 -3.94 -7.94 -22.38
N LEU A 146 -3.31 -6.80 -22.08
CA LEU A 146 -3.92 -5.47 -21.91
C LEU A 146 -3.19 -4.45 -22.77
N GLN A 147 -3.85 -3.34 -23.08
CA GLN A 147 -3.20 -2.15 -23.63
C GLN A 147 -3.07 -1.12 -22.51
N VAL A 148 -1.84 -0.93 -22.03
CA VAL A 148 -1.53 0.00 -20.92
C VAL A 148 -1.25 1.39 -21.50
N ASP A 149 -1.98 2.41 -21.05
CA ASP A 149 -1.78 3.83 -21.45
C ASP A 149 -1.31 4.71 -20.29
N GLY A 150 -1.14 4.13 -19.11
CA GLY A 150 -0.64 4.81 -17.92
C GLY A 150 -0.63 3.90 -16.70
N LEU A 151 0.06 4.33 -15.66
CA LEU A 151 0.14 3.63 -14.39
C LEU A 151 -0.57 4.42 -13.28
N VAL A 152 -1.20 3.70 -12.37
CA VAL A 152 -1.49 4.17 -11.01
C VAL A 152 -0.61 3.38 -10.07
N LEU A 153 0.25 4.05 -9.31
CA LEU A 153 1.11 3.39 -8.33
C LEU A 153 0.42 3.40 -6.98
N SER A 154 0.17 2.24 -6.43
CA SER A 154 -0.53 2.07 -5.15
C SER A 154 0.10 0.96 -4.32
N GLY A 155 -0.22 0.97 -3.05
CA GLY A 155 0.20 -0.04 -2.10
C GLY A 155 -0.08 0.41 -0.68
N ASP A 156 -0.09 -0.52 0.25
CA ASP A 156 -0.44 -0.27 1.63
C ASP A 156 0.78 -0.41 2.55
N SER A 157 0.90 0.46 3.56
CA SER A 157 1.98 0.40 4.56
C SER A 157 3.38 0.44 3.92
N ALA A 158 4.17 -0.61 4.05
CA ALA A 158 5.46 -0.81 3.37
C ALA A 158 5.31 -0.74 1.84
N GLY A 159 4.22 -1.29 1.30
CA GLY A 159 3.90 -1.18 -0.13
C GLY A 159 3.55 0.26 -0.54
N GLY A 160 2.96 1.04 0.38
CA GLY A 160 2.76 2.48 0.18
C GLY A 160 4.07 3.24 0.07
N ASN A 161 5.11 2.86 0.83
CA ASN A 161 6.47 3.35 0.64
C ASN A 161 6.99 3.02 -0.76
N PHE A 162 6.85 1.76 -1.22
CA PHE A 162 7.30 1.34 -2.55
C PHE A 162 6.55 2.05 -3.67
N ALA A 163 5.27 2.35 -3.52
CA ALA A 163 4.53 3.17 -4.49
C ALA A 163 5.15 4.57 -4.62
N ILE A 164 5.49 5.21 -3.49
CA ILE A 164 6.15 6.53 -3.47
C ILE A 164 7.54 6.46 -4.11
N VAL A 165 8.36 5.49 -3.69
CA VAL A 165 9.72 5.28 -4.20
C VAL A 165 9.71 5.01 -5.71
N THR A 166 8.78 4.20 -6.19
CA THR A 166 8.62 3.91 -7.62
C THR A 166 8.21 5.15 -8.40
N ALA A 167 7.28 5.97 -7.88
CA ALA A 167 6.90 7.23 -8.50
C ALA A 167 8.09 8.20 -8.63
N LEU A 168 8.92 8.29 -7.58
CA LEU A 168 10.14 9.10 -7.59
C LEU A 168 11.18 8.58 -8.60
N ALA A 169 11.32 7.26 -8.74
CA ALA A 169 12.22 6.66 -9.71
C ALA A 169 11.76 6.94 -11.15
N LEU A 170 10.48 6.70 -11.45
CA LEU A 170 9.93 6.84 -12.80
C LEU A 170 9.74 8.29 -13.25
N ARG A 171 9.66 9.24 -12.32
CA ARG A 171 9.53 10.67 -12.62
C ARG A 171 10.69 11.20 -13.47
N GLY A 172 11.91 10.76 -13.21
CA GLY A 172 13.12 11.17 -13.92
C GLY A 172 13.37 10.43 -15.24
N GLU A 173 12.58 9.42 -15.51
CA GLU A 173 12.72 8.55 -16.66
C GLU A 173 11.55 8.76 -17.61
N ARG A 174 11.82 8.70 -18.93
CA ARG A 174 10.75 8.57 -19.91
C ARG A 174 10.25 7.11 -19.83
N ALA A 175 9.39 6.81 -18.86
CA ALA A 175 8.63 5.56 -18.87
C ALA A 175 7.84 5.47 -20.18
N ALA A 176 7.65 4.25 -20.69
CA ALA A 176 6.90 4.03 -21.93
C ALA A 176 5.47 4.59 -21.87
N VAL A 177 4.90 4.65 -20.66
CA VAL A 177 3.62 5.32 -20.38
C VAL A 177 3.73 6.16 -19.11
N PRO A 178 2.91 7.24 -18.95
CA PRO A 178 2.98 8.13 -17.79
C PRO A 178 2.44 7.46 -16.52
N VAL A 179 2.96 7.87 -15.36
CA VAL A 179 2.30 7.64 -14.08
C VAL A 179 1.18 8.67 -13.93
N LYS A 180 -0.08 8.21 -14.02
CA LYS A 180 -1.28 9.06 -13.97
C LYS A 180 -1.66 9.50 -12.57
N ALA A 181 -1.41 8.65 -11.57
CA ALA A 181 -1.64 8.96 -10.16
C ALA A 181 -0.75 8.13 -9.22
N LEU A 182 -0.52 8.68 -8.03
CA LEU A 182 0.10 8.02 -6.90
C LEU A 182 -0.94 7.89 -5.77
N TRP A 183 -1.17 6.67 -5.28
CA TRP A 183 -2.21 6.37 -4.29
C TRP A 183 -1.67 5.50 -3.16
N PRO A 184 -0.82 6.03 -2.26
CA PRO A 184 -0.30 5.31 -1.11
C PRO A 184 -1.35 5.25 0.01
N LEU A 185 -1.57 4.03 0.51
CA LEU A 185 -2.51 3.71 1.58
C LEU A 185 -1.73 3.57 2.90
N TYR A 186 -2.02 4.44 3.86
CA TYR A 186 -1.32 4.53 5.17
C TYR A 186 0.19 4.24 5.09
N PRO A 187 0.94 4.97 4.25
CA PRO A 187 2.30 4.61 3.87
C PRO A 187 3.32 4.82 4.98
N ALA A 188 4.41 4.03 4.97
CA ALA A 188 5.66 4.38 5.63
C ALA A 188 6.35 5.50 4.83
N GLY A 189 5.85 6.73 5.00
CA GLY A 189 6.20 7.88 4.16
C GLY A 189 7.44 8.66 4.60
N ASN A 190 7.88 8.50 5.85
CA ASN A 190 9.09 9.10 6.41
C ASN A 190 9.56 8.30 7.64
N PRO A 191 10.04 7.06 7.46
CA PRO A 191 10.33 6.14 8.56
C PRO A 191 11.53 6.56 9.41
N THR A 192 12.42 7.41 8.91
CA THR A 192 13.60 7.84 9.65
C THR A 192 13.32 8.90 10.72
N ARG A 193 12.11 9.47 10.73
CA ARG A 193 11.74 10.54 11.65
C ARG A 193 10.76 10.06 12.72
N HIS A 194 11.02 10.46 13.96
CA HIS A 194 10.08 10.26 15.07
C HIS A 194 8.90 11.25 14.97
N TYR A 195 7.67 10.72 15.14
CA TYR A 195 6.44 11.50 15.12
C TYR A 195 5.57 11.21 16.35
N PRO A 196 4.74 12.19 16.79
CA PRO A 196 3.87 12.02 17.95
C PRO A 196 2.87 10.84 17.84
N SER A 197 2.47 10.46 16.62
CA SER A 197 1.58 9.30 16.43
C SER A 197 2.23 7.99 16.89
N LEU A 198 3.56 7.85 16.81
CA LEU A 198 4.25 6.67 17.32
C LEU A 198 4.14 6.57 18.86
N ASP A 199 4.19 7.69 19.57
CA ASP A 199 4.03 7.70 21.03
C ASP A 199 2.57 7.48 21.44
N ALA A 200 1.63 8.00 20.63
CA ALA A 200 0.21 7.91 20.93
C ALA A 200 -0.40 6.53 20.61
N PHE A 201 0.08 5.86 19.56
CA PHE A 201 -0.54 4.66 19.01
C PHE A 201 0.43 3.48 18.81
N GLY A 202 1.66 3.59 19.28
CA GLY A 202 2.66 2.52 19.17
C GLY A 202 2.41 1.29 20.04
N GLU A 203 1.35 1.31 20.87
CA GLU A 203 0.92 0.16 21.68
C GLU A 203 -0.62 0.08 21.73
N GLY A 204 -1.15 -1.13 21.61
CA GLY A 204 -2.59 -1.39 21.76
C GLY A 204 -3.43 -1.16 20.50
N TYR A 205 -2.84 -0.78 19.36
CA TYR A 205 -3.54 -0.46 18.11
C TYR A 205 -3.08 -1.33 16.93
N LEU A 206 -2.85 -2.60 17.16
CA LEU A 206 -2.43 -3.66 16.24
C LEU A 206 -0.96 -3.51 15.80
N LEU A 207 -0.61 -2.52 15.00
CA LEU A 207 0.78 -2.23 14.68
C LEU A 207 1.46 -1.62 15.91
N SER A 208 2.54 -2.23 16.38
CA SER A 208 3.25 -1.78 17.58
C SER A 208 4.65 -1.29 17.26
N ARG A 209 5.22 -0.47 18.17
CA ARG A 209 6.63 -0.06 18.12
C ARG A 209 7.54 -1.29 18.04
N ALA A 210 7.31 -2.30 18.85
CA ALA A 210 8.10 -3.52 18.85
C ALA A 210 8.06 -4.26 17.50
N SER A 211 6.88 -4.28 16.84
CA SER A 211 6.76 -4.85 15.50
C SER A 211 7.53 -4.05 14.46
N MET A 212 7.50 -2.72 14.54
CA MET A 212 8.25 -1.84 13.62
C MET A 212 9.76 -2.02 13.79
N GLU A 213 10.25 -2.08 15.03
CA GLU A 213 11.66 -2.35 15.33
C GLU A 213 12.11 -3.73 14.82
N TRP A 214 11.26 -4.74 14.93
CA TRP A 214 11.53 -6.07 14.41
C TRP A 214 11.59 -6.08 12.88
N PHE A 215 10.68 -5.35 12.19
CA PHE A 215 10.73 -5.19 10.75
C PHE A 215 12.05 -4.53 10.30
N ASP A 216 12.47 -3.47 10.95
CA ASP A 216 13.72 -2.79 10.63
C ASP A 216 14.95 -3.68 10.85
N GLN A 217 14.97 -4.51 11.92
CA GLN A 217 16.02 -5.48 12.15
C GLN A 217 16.12 -6.53 11.03
N CYS A 218 14.98 -6.97 10.50
CA CYS A 218 14.94 -7.92 9.38
C CYS A 218 15.30 -7.23 8.05
N TYR A 219 14.71 -6.05 7.78
CA TYR A 219 14.84 -5.32 6.53
C TYR A 219 16.22 -4.69 6.35
N ARG A 220 16.85 -4.25 7.43
CA ARG A 220 18.18 -3.62 7.48
C ARG A 220 18.32 -2.47 6.49
N PRO A 221 17.45 -1.44 6.57
CA PRO A 221 17.49 -0.33 5.63
C PRO A 221 18.72 0.55 5.85
N ASP A 222 19.16 1.23 4.78
CA ASP A 222 20.04 2.39 4.92
C ASP A 222 19.17 3.64 5.16
N PRO A 223 19.23 4.26 6.36
CA PRO A 223 18.40 5.41 6.68
C PRO A 223 18.75 6.68 5.87
N LYS A 224 19.85 6.67 5.11
CA LYS A 224 20.24 7.76 4.20
C LYS A 224 19.79 7.52 2.77
N ASP A 225 19.35 6.30 2.45
CA ASP A 225 18.88 6.00 1.11
C ASP A 225 17.41 6.46 0.94
N TRP A 226 17.17 7.26 -0.09
CA TRP A 226 15.84 7.77 -0.42
C TRP A 226 14.82 6.67 -0.75
N ARG A 227 15.29 5.45 -1.09
CA ARG A 227 14.41 4.30 -1.32
C ARG A 227 13.82 3.72 -0.03
N TYR A 228 14.38 4.11 1.13
CA TYR A 228 13.78 3.87 2.43
C TYR A 228 13.03 5.10 2.95
N ASP A 229 13.67 6.27 2.87
CA ASP A 229 13.06 7.54 3.27
C ASP A 229 12.81 8.44 2.04
N PRO A 230 11.61 8.35 1.41
CA PRO A 230 11.34 9.10 0.19
C PRO A 230 11.34 10.63 0.37
N LEU A 231 11.18 11.14 1.61
CA LEU A 231 11.30 12.57 1.88
C LEU A 231 12.74 13.09 1.85
N ALA A 232 13.73 12.22 1.72
CA ALA A 232 15.11 12.62 1.44
C ALA A 232 15.32 13.12 0.00
N LYS A 233 14.32 12.97 -0.89
CA LYS A 233 14.34 13.50 -2.27
C LYS A 233 13.33 14.63 -2.48
N PRO A 234 13.61 15.56 -3.40
CA PRO A 234 12.64 16.53 -3.88
C PRO A 234 11.39 15.85 -4.45
N LEU A 235 10.20 16.39 -4.19
CA LEU A 235 8.92 15.80 -4.60
C LEU A 235 8.28 16.49 -5.82
N GLU A 236 8.86 17.57 -6.31
CA GLU A 236 8.37 18.30 -7.48
C GLU A 236 8.25 17.36 -8.69
N GLY A 237 7.16 17.49 -9.41
CA GLY A 237 6.89 16.67 -10.60
C GLY A 237 6.39 15.25 -10.31
N LEU A 238 6.09 14.90 -9.06
CA LEU A 238 5.27 13.73 -8.77
C LEU A 238 3.89 13.85 -9.45
N PRO A 239 3.26 12.73 -9.82
CA PRO A 239 1.92 12.74 -10.38
C PRO A 239 0.88 13.21 -9.34
N PRO A 240 -0.37 13.53 -9.75
CA PRO A 240 -1.46 13.74 -8.82
C PRO A 240 -1.51 12.65 -7.76
N THR A 241 -1.55 13.05 -6.49
CA THR A 241 -1.32 12.15 -5.36
C THR A 241 -2.52 12.14 -4.41
N LEU A 242 -3.02 10.95 -4.07
CA LEU A 242 -4.03 10.74 -3.04
C LEU A 242 -3.41 9.94 -1.89
N VAL A 243 -3.25 10.57 -0.73
CA VAL A 243 -2.70 9.92 0.47
C VAL A 243 -3.81 9.55 1.43
N ILE A 244 -3.87 8.30 1.85
CA ILE A 244 -4.82 7.80 2.85
C ILE A 244 -4.06 7.47 4.14
N THR A 245 -4.63 7.84 5.31
CA THR A 245 -4.07 7.47 6.62
C THR A 245 -5.14 6.96 7.56
N ALA A 246 -4.77 6.11 8.51
CA ALA A 246 -5.63 5.69 9.62
C ALA A 246 -5.45 6.61 10.83
N GLY A 247 -6.53 6.92 11.54
CA GLY A 247 -6.49 7.88 12.65
C GLY A 247 -5.75 7.37 13.89
N LEU A 248 -5.78 6.06 14.14
CA LEU A 248 -5.17 5.39 15.29
C LEU A 248 -3.96 4.54 14.85
N ASP A 249 -3.02 5.17 14.16
CA ASP A 249 -1.90 4.49 13.51
C ASP A 249 -0.57 5.10 13.97
N PRO A 250 0.40 4.29 14.44
CA PRO A 250 1.71 4.80 14.83
C PRO A 250 2.46 5.51 13.70
N ILE A 251 2.21 5.17 12.44
CA ILE A 251 2.82 5.84 11.27
C ILE A 251 1.91 6.87 10.60
N ARG A 252 0.75 7.21 11.19
CA ARG A 252 -0.17 8.22 10.66
C ARG A 252 0.52 9.52 10.26
N ASP A 253 1.35 10.03 11.16
CA ASP A 253 1.98 11.34 10.96
C ASP A 253 3.09 11.30 9.89
N GLN A 254 3.62 10.12 9.54
CA GLN A 254 4.48 9.94 8.35
C GLN A 254 3.71 10.21 7.06
N GLY A 255 2.49 9.66 6.94
CA GLY A 255 1.60 9.91 5.80
C GLY A 255 1.17 11.38 5.71
N ARG A 256 0.87 12.03 6.85
CA ARG A 256 0.58 13.47 6.93
C ARG A 256 1.78 14.31 6.45
N ALA A 257 2.98 13.97 6.90
CA ALA A 257 4.20 14.67 6.52
C ALA A 257 4.48 14.53 5.02
N PHE A 258 4.26 13.34 4.44
CA PHE A 258 4.39 13.12 3.01
C PHE A 258 3.37 13.95 2.21
N ALA A 259 2.11 13.96 2.60
CA ALA A 259 1.07 14.77 1.94
C ALA A 259 1.39 16.27 2.01
N ALA A 260 1.82 16.76 3.18
CA ALA A 260 2.22 18.15 3.37
C ALA A 260 3.43 18.54 2.49
N ALA A 261 4.42 17.64 2.39
CA ALA A 261 5.59 17.84 1.54
C ALA A 261 5.22 17.85 0.04
N CYS A 262 4.30 16.99 -0.40
CA CYS A 262 3.76 17.01 -1.77
C CYS A 262 3.09 18.36 -2.07
N ILE A 263 2.25 18.86 -1.18
CA ILE A 263 1.59 20.18 -1.32
C ILE A 263 2.62 21.30 -1.42
N ALA A 264 3.63 21.29 -0.54
CA ALA A 264 4.71 22.28 -0.54
C ALA A 264 5.54 22.25 -1.83
N ALA A 265 5.69 21.07 -2.45
CA ALA A 265 6.36 20.86 -3.74
C ALA A 265 5.46 21.18 -4.96
N GLY A 266 4.26 21.71 -4.76
CA GLY A 266 3.33 22.03 -5.87
C GLY A 266 2.67 20.82 -6.54
N VAL A 267 2.70 19.64 -5.90
CA VAL A 267 2.02 18.44 -6.39
C VAL A 267 0.53 18.56 -6.09
N GLU A 268 -0.32 18.27 -7.09
CA GLU A 268 -1.76 18.15 -6.87
C GLU A 268 -2.03 17.01 -5.89
N THR A 269 -2.46 17.35 -4.65
CA THR A 269 -2.55 16.40 -3.56
C THR A 269 -3.93 16.41 -2.91
N VAL A 270 -4.51 15.24 -2.76
CA VAL A 270 -5.68 14.98 -1.92
C VAL A 270 -5.22 14.17 -0.71
N TYR A 271 -5.65 14.56 0.47
CA TYR A 271 -5.37 13.84 1.70
C TYR A 271 -6.67 13.41 2.37
N GLN A 272 -6.79 12.13 2.71
CA GLN A 272 -7.90 11.56 3.47
C GLN A 272 -7.37 10.88 4.73
N GLU A 273 -7.76 11.35 5.89
CA GLU A 273 -7.62 10.59 7.13
C GLU A 273 -8.91 9.83 7.42
N CYS A 274 -8.78 8.55 7.75
CA CYS A 274 -9.89 7.70 8.20
C CYS A 274 -9.90 7.71 9.74
N PRO A 275 -10.77 8.52 10.39
CA PRO A 275 -10.74 8.68 11.83
C PRO A 275 -11.22 7.41 12.55
N GLY A 276 -10.64 7.10 13.71
CA GLY A 276 -11.07 6.01 14.57
C GLY A 276 -10.78 4.60 14.07
N THR A 277 -10.03 4.45 12.98
CA THR A 277 -9.55 3.15 12.49
C THR A 277 -8.04 2.99 12.67
N ILE A 278 -7.54 1.77 12.52
CA ILE A 278 -6.19 1.33 12.83
C ILE A 278 -5.37 1.06 11.56
N HIS A 279 -4.04 0.92 11.70
CA HIS A 279 -3.16 0.51 10.61
C HIS A 279 -3.60 -0.81 9.95
N GLY A 280 -3.49 -0.91 8.63
CA GLY A 280 -3.84 -2.14 7.89
C GLY A 280 -5.34 -2.42 7.75
N PHE A 281 -6.21 -1.47 8.10
CA PHE A 281 -7.66 -1.66 8.14
C PHE A 281 -8.28 -2.15 6.82
N LEU A 282 -7.70 -1.82 5.68
CA LEU A 282 -8.22 -2.23 4.37
C LEU A 282 -8.09 -3.74 4.08
N ASN A 283 -7.24 -4.45 4.83
CA ASN A 283 -7.10 -5.91 4.78
C ASN A 283 -7.95 -6.62 5.85
N LEU A 284 -8.85 -5.89 6.52
CA LEU A 284 -9.66 -6.37 7.65
C LEU A 284 -11.17 -6.12 7.45
N ARG A 285 -11.64 -6.00 6.21
CA ARG A 285 -12.98 -5.51 5.86
C ARG A 285 -14.14 -6.38 6.35
N ARG A 286 -13.90 -7.67 6.63
CA ARG A 286 -14.90 -8.53 7.29
C ARG A 286 -15.01 -8.20 8.78
N ALA A 287 -13.89 -7.99 9.45
CA ALA A 287 -13.86 -7.64 10.87
C ALA A 287 -14.18 -6.16 11.10
N LEU A 288 -13.84 -5.31 10.14
CA LEU A 288 -14.05 -3.88 10.14
C LEU A 288 -14.92 -3.46 8.94
N PRO A 289 -16.26 -3.63 8.99
CA PRO A 289 -17.14 -3.23 7.89
C PRO A 289 -17.00 -1.75 7.49
N SER A 290 -16.68 -0.88 8.45
CA SER A 290 -16.42 0.55 8.18
C SER A 290 -15.20 0.79 7.26
N ALA A 291 -14.30 -0.18 7.12
CA ALA A 291 -13.15 -0.09 6.21
C ALA A 291 -13.56 -0.17 4.72
N GLN A 292 -14.65 -0.86 4.41
CA GLN A 292 -15.19 -0.91 3.06
C GLN A 292 -15.66 0.49 2.60
N GLU A 293 -16.36 1.22 3.46
CA GLU A 293 -16.80 2.59 3.18
C GLU A 293 -15.61 3.54 2.97
N ASP A 294 -14.53 3.37 3.75
CA ASP A 294 -13.30 4.16 3.59
C ASP A 294 -12.62 3.88 2.25
N LEU A 295 -12.58 2.60 1.80
CA LEU A 295 -12.04 2.23 0.49
C LEU A 295 -12.87 2.83 -0.65
N GLU A 296 -14.19 2.71 -0.59
CA GLU A 296 -15.11 3.29 -1.57
C GLU A 296 -14.95 4.81 -1.68
N ARG A 297 -14.85 5.50 -0.53
CA ARG A 297 -14.58 6.93 -0.48
C ARG A 297 -13.23 7.28 -1.08
N SER A 298 -12.20 6.49 -0.80
CA SER A 298 -10.86 6.67 -1.37
C SER A 298 -10.88 6.54 -2.88
N VAL A 299 -11.57 5.53 -3.41
CA VAL A 299 -11.73 5.35 -4.86
C VAL A 299 -12.52 6.52 -5.49
N ALA A 300 -13.55 7.02 -4.81
CA ALA A 300 -14.29 8.20 -5.28
C ALA A 300 -13.41 9.45 -5.36
N LEU A 301 -12.41 9.60 -4.48
CA LEU A 301 -11.43 10.67 -4.52
C LEU A 301 -10.34 10.46 -5.60
N LEU A 302 -10.00 9.20 -5.91
CA LEU A 302 -9.00 8.86 -6.94
C LEU A 302 -9.52 9.15 -8.35
N LYS A 303 -10.77 8.79 -8.65
CA LYS A 303 -11.36 8.92 -10.01
C LYS A 303 -11.20 10.30 -10.65
N PRO A 304 -11.46 11.43 -9.97
CA PRO A 304 -11.25 12.77 -10.53
C PRO A 304 -9.79 13.09 -10.87
N LEU A 305 -8.82 12.53 -10.11
CA LEU A 305 -7.39 12.74 -10.38
C LEU A 305 -6.98 12.07 -11.69
N LEU A 306 -7.52 10.88 -11.99
CA LEU A 306 -7.26 10.17 -13.24
C LEU A 306 -7.83 10.89 -14.47
N GLY A 307 -9.02 11.46 -14.35
CA GLY A 307 -9.67 12.23 -15.44
C GLY A 307 -8.91 13.50 -15.81
N ARG A 308 -8.31 14.18 -14.84
CA ARG A 308 -7.51 15.40 -15.06
C ARG A 308 -6.13 15.11 -15.66
N ALA A 309 -5.53 13.97 -15.33
CA ALA A 309 -4.25 13.57 -15.91
C ALA A 309 -4.34 13.33 -17.43
N ALA A 310 -5.50 12.89 -17.92
CA ALA A 310 -5.76 12.71 -19.36
C ALA A 310 -5.88 14.02 -20.16
N SER A 311 -6.09 15.14 -19.49
CA SER A 311 -6.32 16.46 -20.11
C SER A 311 -5.13 17.43 -20.01
N ARG A 312 -4.01 17.02 -19.44
CA ARG A 312 -2.77 17.82 -19.44
C ARG A 312 -1.99 17.57 -20.74
N PRO A 313 -1.65 18.65 -21.51
CA PRO A 313 -0.92 18.56 -22.77
C PRO A 313 0.53 18.04 -22.58
#